data_d72e6b8497a597e8452bf91a6c6de212
#
_entry.id   d72e6b8497a597e8452bf91a6c6de212
#
_cell.length_a   1.000
_cell.length_b   1.000
_cell.length_c   1.000
_cell.angle_alpha   90.00
_cell.angle_beta   90.00
_cell.angle_gamma   90.00
#
_symmetry.space_group_name_H-M   'P 1'
#
loop_
_entity.id
_entity.type
_entity.pdbx_description
1 polymer ?
#
loop_
_entity_poly.entity_id
_entity_poly.type
_entity_poly.pdbx_seq_one_letter_code
_entity_poly.pdbx_strand_id
1 'polypeptide(L)'
;MSKISIRFYNDREVRAIWDEEKSKWWFSAVDIVAAITDSPNPRKYWSVMKTRMKKAENELTTKCSQLKLTAADSKKYATDCFIQDDITELVKAIPSKRSTDFLDWFTYSDNTIDGQSRKKAYSLFESGMLNS
;
A
#
# COMPACT_ATOMS: atom_id res chain seq x y z
N MET A 1 10.56 13.54 12.36
CA MET A 1 9.25 13.04 12.53
C MET A 1 8.63 12.53 11.25
N SER A 2 8.05 11.38 11.31
CA SER A 2 7.50 10.79 10.10
C SER A 2 6.09 11.25 9.82
N LYS A 3 5.75 11.39 8.54
CA LYS A 3 4.41 11.74 8.17
C LYS A 3 3.71 10.43 7.94
N ILE A 4 2.42 10.42 8.21
CA ILE A 4 1.59 9.24 8.01
C ILE A 4 0.47 9.59 7.06
N SER A 5 0.12 8.68 6.18
CA SER A 5 -0.98 8.89 5.27
C SER A 5 -1.86 7.65 5.30
N ILE A 6 -3.16 7.85 5.23
CA ILE A 6 -4.08 6.74 5.14
C ILE A 6 -4.85 6.97 3.85
N ARG A 7 -4.74 6.03 2.92
CA ARG A 7 -5.42 6.13 1.65
C ARG A 7 -6.50 5.07 1.62
N PHE A 8 -7.53 5.28 0.82
CA PHE A 8 -8.63 4.34 0.77
C PHE A 8 -8.80 3.75 -0.63
N TYR A 9 -8.84 2.43 -0.69
CA TYR A 9 -9.12 1.71 -1.91
C TYR A 9 -10.38 0.88 -1.63
N ASN A 10 -11.48 1.21 -2.29
CA ASN A 10 -12.77 0.58 -2.10
C ASN A 10 -13.11 0.50 -0.59
N ASP A 11 -13.01 1.62 0.08
CA ASP A 11 -13.31 1.76 1.49
C ASP A 11 -12.39 0.97 2.43
N ARG A 12 -11.27 0.47 1.93
CA ARG A 12 -10.31 -0.21 2.75
C ARG A 12 -9.11 0.69 2.94
N GLU A 13 -8.63 0.80 4.17
CA GLU A 13 -7.51 1.66 4.48
C GLU A 13 -6.18 1.05 4.06
N VAL A 14 -5.37 1.84 3.41
CA VAL A 14 -4.00 1.43 3.07
C VAL A 14 -3.10 2.47 3.74
N ARG A 15 -2.47 2.06 4.83
CA ARG A 15 -1.63 2.98 5.60
C ARG A 15 -0.24 3.12 5.01
N ALA A 16 0.30 4.32 5.10
CA ALA A 16 1.63 4.59 4.57
C ALA A 16 2.40 5.50 5.54
N ILE A 17 3.71 5.40 5.51
CA ILE A 17 4.54 6.25 6.35
C ILE A 17 5.65 6.81 5.47
N TRP A 18 5.96 8.08 5.64
CA TRP A 18 6.94 8.78 4.83
C TRP A 18 8.37 8.57 5.35
N ASP A 19 9.27 8.29 4.44
CA ASP A 19 10.68 8.11 4.78
C ASP A 19 11.41 9.39 4.33
N GLU A 20 11.82 10.18 5.26
CA GLU A 20 12.47 11.45 4.96
C GLU A 20 13.80 11.28 4.24
N GLU A 21 14.55 10.29 4.59
CA GLU A 21 15.82 10.05 3.96
C GLU A 21 15.71 9.65 2.50
N LYS A 22 14.76 8.81 2.18
CA LYS A 22 14.60 8.34 0.82
C LYS A 22 13.60 9.16 0.02
N SER A 23 12.88 10.05 0.70
CA SER A 23 11.82 10.85 0.10
C SER A 23 10.82 9.94 -0.62
N LYS A 24 10.41 8.89 0.05
CA LYS A 24 9.45 7.94 -0.49
C LYS A 24 8.52 7.41 0.58
N TRP A 25 7.41 6.87 0.15
CA TRP A 25 6.43 6.29 1.06
C TRP A 25 6.63 4.79 1.21
N TRP A 26 6.39 4.29 2.43
CA TRP A 26 6.37 2.85 2.70
C TRP A 26 4.93 2.50 2.97
N PHE A 27 4.47 1.37 2.43
CA PHE A 27 3.08 0.95 2.55
C PHE A 27 2.95 -0.38 3.27
N SER A 28 1.91 -0.53 4.07
CA SER A 28 1.64 -1.76 4.83
C SER A 28 1.26 -2.91 3.92
N ALA A 29 2.00 -4.02 3.99
CA ALA A 29 1.71 -5.19 3.16
C ALA A 29 0.37 -5.81 3.53
N VAL A 30 0.05 -5.87 4.83
CA VAL A 30 -1.21 -6.46 5.28
C VAL A 30 -2.38 -5.65 4.77
N ASP A 31 -2.25 -4.32 4.73
CA ASP A 31 -3.33 -3.46 4.26
C ASP A 31 -3.57 -3.68 2.76
N ILE A 32 -2.51 -3.89 2.00
CA ILE A 32 -2.64 -4.13 0.57
C ILE A 32 -3.32 -5.48 0.36
N VAL A 33 -2.93 -6.50 1.14
CA VAL A 33 -3.56 -7.81 1.03
C VAL A 33 -5.05 -7.68 1.35
N ALA A 34 -5.39 -6.94 2.40
CA ALA A 34 -6.78 -6.76 2.79
C ALA A 34 -7.57 -6.02 1.69
N ALA A 35 -6.93 -5.11 1.00
CA ALA A 35 -7.60 -4.31 -0.02
C ALA A 35 -7.91 -5.10 -1.28
N ILE A 36 -7.02 -6.01 -1.68
CA ILE A 36 -7.19 -6.69 -2.95
C ILE A 36 -7.63 -8.15 -2.85
N THR A 37 -7.71 -8.70 -1.65
CA THR A 37 -8.23 -10.06 -1.50
C THR A 37 -9.44 -9.97 -0.60
N ASP A 38 -10.23 -11.01 -0.55
CA ASP A 38 -11.37 -11.03 0.34
C ASP A 38 -11.06 -11.92 1.53
N SER A 39 -9.79 -12.03 1.89
CA SER A 39 -9.39 -12.89 2.98
C SER A 39 -9.98 -12.38 4.30
N PRO A 40 -10.58 -13.27 5.09
CA PRO A 40 -11.16 -12.90 6.37
C PRO A 40 -10.05 -12.63 7.38
N ASN A 41 -8.82 -13.05 7.07
CA ASN A 41 -7.70 -12.83 7.97
C ASN A 41 -6.46 -12.41 7.18
N PRO A 42 -6.36 -11.12 6.80
CA PRO A 42 -5.25 -10.64 6.00
C PRO A 42 -3.86 -10.86 6.63
N ARG A 43 -3.78 -10.82 7.96
CA ARG A 43 -2.51 -11.01 8.62
C ARG A 43 -2.01 -12.42 8.39
N LYS A 44 -2.90 -13.41 8.49
CA LYS A 44 -2.52 -14.77 8.30
C LYS A 44 -2.18 -14.99 6.83
N TYR A 45 -2.95 -14.39 5.93
CA TYR A 45 -2.74 -14.50 4.50
C TYR A 45 -1.30 -14.02 4.19
N TRP A 46 -0.95 -12.83 4.69
CA TRP A 46 0.37 -12.27 4.44
C TRP A 46 1.47 -13.14 5.05
N SER A 47 1.26 -13.66 6.25
CA SER A 47 2.24 -14.49 6.94
C SER A 47 2.55 -15.75 6.12
N VAL A 48 1.52 -16.41 5.60
CA VAL A 48 1.67 -17.60 4.79
C VAL A 48 2.38 -17.28 3.49
N MET A 49 2.00 -16.18 2.84
CA MET A 49 2.58 -15.74 1.60
C MET A 49 4.06 -15.43 1.77
N LYS A 50 4.40 -14.72 2.86
CA LYS A 50 5.75 -14.32 3.15
C LYS A 50 6.62 -15.56 3.37
N THR A 51 6.10 -16.56 4.07
CA THR A 51 6.81 -17.80 4.32
C THR A 51 7.11 -18.53 3.01
N ARG A 52 6.13 -18.56 2.10
CA ARG A 52 6.32 -19.23 0.82
C ARG A 52 7.37 -18.50 0.00
N MET A 53 7.33 -17.17 0.00
CA MET A 53 8.28 -16.39 -0.76
C MET A 53 9.70 -16.59 -0.23
N LYS A 54 9.84 -16.71 1.10
CA LYS A 54 11.15 -16.92 1.68
C LYS A 54 11.69 -18.28 1.29
N LYS A 55 10.85 -19.31 1.26
CA LYS A 55 11.27 -20.65 0.89
C LYS A 55 11.70 -20.67 -0.58
N ALA A 56 11.07 -19.85 -1.40
CA ALA A 56 11.38 -19.79 -2.81
C ALA A 56 12.57 -18.84 -3.07
N GLU A 57 13.12 -18.28 -2.00
CA GLU A 57 14.21 -17.34 -2.07
C GLU A 57 13.88 -16.13 -2.95
N ASN A 58 12.64 -15.67 -2.86
CA ASN A 58 12.19 -14.52 -3.64
C ASN A 58 12.82 -13.26 -3.05
N GLU A 59 13.52 -12.49 -3.86
CA GLU A 59 14.14 -11.26 -3.44
C GLU A 59 13.21 -10.22 -2.86
N LEU A 60 11.96 -10.28 -3.17
CA LEU A 60 11.01 -9.31 -2.66
C LEU A 60 11.00 -9.33 -1.13
N THR A 61 11.23 -10.51 -0.50
CA THR A 61 11.22 -10.59 0.95
C THR A 61 12.37 -9.83 1.57
N THR A 62 13.45 -9.57 0.83
CA THR A 62 14.58 -8.84 1.35
C THR A 62 14.31 -7.34 1.35
N LYS A 63 13.25 -6.90 0.65
CA LYS A 63 12.93 -5.49 0.52
C LYS A 63 11.89 -5.05 1.55
N CYS A 64 11.41 -6.00 2.35
CA CYS A 64 10.42 -5.72 3.38
C CYS A 64 11.10 -5.10 4.60
N SER A 65 10.51 -4.08 5.17
CA SER A 65 11.01 -3.47 6.40
C SER A 65 9.88 -3.41 7.41
N GLN A 66 10.20 -3.57 8.67
CA GLN A 66 9.18 -3.47 9.70
C GLN A 66 9.17 -2.05 10.26
N LEU A 67 8.05 -1.39 10.15
CA LEU A 67 7.89 -0.04 10.64
C LEU A 67 6.70 -0.03 11.58
N LYS A 68 6.70 0.88 12.54
CA LYS A 68 5.60 0.93 13.49
C LYS A 68 4.48 1.79 12.95
N LEU A 69 3.31 1.19 12.83
CA LEU A 69 2.12 1.89 12.35
C LEU A 69 1.03 1.79 13.40
N THR A 70 0.19 2.83 13.46
CA THR A 70 -0.88 2.89 14.43
C THR A 70 -2.03 2.00 14.00
N ALA A 71 -2.51 1.18 14.91
CA ALA A 71 -3.63 0.29 14.65
C ALA A 71 -4.93 0.90 15.17
N ALA A 72 -6.03 0.19 14.97
CA ALA A 72 -7.36 0.67 15.37
C ALA A 72 -7.44 0.93 16.88
N ASP A 73 -6.65 0.24 17.70
CA ASP A 73 -6.67 0.41 19.14
C ASP A 73 -5.77 1.58 19.58
N SER A 74 -5.30 2.37 18.64
CA SER A 74 -4.42 3.51 18.87
C SER A 74 -3.00 3.16 19.33
N LYS A 75 -2.67 1.88 19.35
CA LYS A 75 -1.33 1.47 19.73
C LYS A 75 -0.53 1.22 18.45
N LYS A 76 0.79 1.32 18.56
CA LYS A 76 1.65 1.12 17.41
C LYS A 76 2.23 -0.28 17.41
N TYR A 77 2.20 -0.93 16.25
CA TYR A 77 2.73 -2.28 16.12
C TYR A 77 3.68 -2.34 14.92
N ALA A 78 4.69 -3.20 15.03
CA ALA A 78 5.64 -3.41 13.94
C ALA A 78 4.86 -4.04 12.78
N THR A 79 4.97 -3.45 11.62
CA THR A 79 4.18 -3.83 10.45
C THR A 79 5.12 -3.99 9.27
N ASP A 80 4.96 -5.09 8.52
CA ASP A 80 5.78 -5.31 7.33
C ASP A 80 5.36 -4.30 6.28
N CYS A 81 6.33 -3.54 5.77
CA CYS A 81 6.06 -2.50 4.78
C CYS A 81 6.99 -2.63 3.59
N PHE A 82 6.54 -2.13 2.45
CA PHE A 82 7.35 -2.09 1.24
C PHE A 82 7.38 -0.65 0.73
N ILE A 83 8.52 -0.23 0.22
CA ILE A 83 8.66 1.11 -0.30
C ILE A 83 7.88 1.19 -1.60
N GLN A 84 7.42 2.39 -1.94
CA GLN A 84 6.57 2.60 -3.12
C GLN A 84 7.13 1.97 -4.40
N ASP A 85 8.42 1.91 -4.53
CA ASP A 85 9.03 1.36 -5.73
C ASP A 85 8.78 -0.14 -5.90
N ASP A 86 8.51 -0.85 -4.80
CA ASP A 86 8.33 -2.29 -4.83
C ASP A 86 6.87 -2.75 -4.77
N ILE A 87 5.95 -1.81 -4.73
CA ILE A 87 4.54 -2.16 -4.59
C ILE A 87 3.98 -2.94 -5.79
N THR A 88 4.40 -2.57 -7.00
CA THR A 88 3.93 -3.26 -8.19
C THR A 88 4.31 -4.75 -8.11
N GLU A 89 5.53 -5.02 -7.67
CA GLU A 89 6.01 -6.37 -7.60
C GLU A 89 5.26 -7.14 -6.51
N LEU A 90 5.00 -6.52 -5.39
CA LEU A 90 4.25 -7.12 -4.30
C LEU A 90 2.84 -7.47 -4.78
N VAL A 91 2.16 -6.53 -5.42
CA VAL A 91 0.79 -6.74 -5.88
C VAL A 91 0.73 -7.87 -6.91
N LYS A 92 1.72 -7.93 -7.80
CA LYS A 92 1.74 -8.97 -8.81
C LYS A 92 1.92 -10.37 -8.19
N ALA A 93 2.49 -10.43 -6.99
CA ALA A 93 2.70 -11.70 -6.32
C ALA A 93 1.43 -12.17 -5.60
N ILE A 94 0.41 -11.32 -5.50
CA ILE A 94 -0.84 -11.68 -4.83
C ILE A 94 -1.87 -12.04 -5.90
N PRO A 95 -2.33 -13.29 -5.96
CA PRO A 95 -3.32 -13.69 -6.95
C PRO A 95 -4.66 -13.06 -6.61
N SER A 96 -5.06 -12.08 -7.38
CA SER A 96 -6.32 -11.40 -7.14
C SER A 96 -6.84 -10.77 -8.42
N LYS A 97 -8.15 -10.71 -8.55
CA LYS A 97 -8.78 -10.14 -9.72
C LYS A 97 -8.63 -8.63 -9.64
N ARG A 98 -8.36 -8.10 -8.46
CA ARG A 98 -8.28 -6.67 -8.26
C ARG A 98 -6.89 -6.08 -8.43
N SER A 99 -5.90 -6.94 -8.72
CA SER A 99 -4.52 -6.48 -8.82
C SER A 99 -4.32 -5.33 -9.80
N THR A 100 -4.83 -5.45 -11.01
CA THR A 100 -4.65 -4.41 -12.01
C THR A 100 -5.36 -3.12 -11.60
N ASP A 101 -6.59 -3.26 -11.09
CA ASP A 101 -7.37 -2.11 -10.68
C ASP A 101 -6.67 -1.40 -9.51
N PHE A 102 -6.14 -2.18 -8.57
CA PHE A 102 -5.44 -1.62 -7.44
C PHE A 102 -4.19 -0.87 -7.91
N LEU A 103 -3.43 -1.43 -8.86
CA LEU A 103 -2.23 -0.78 -9.33
C LEU A 103 -2.54 0.54 -10.05
N ASP A 104 -3.67 0.59 -10.76
CA ASP A 104 -4.06 1.81 -11.45
C ASP A 104 -4.39 2.86 -10.37
N TRP A 105 -5.15 2.46 -9.34
CA TRP A 105 -5.51 3.35 -8.26
C TRP A 105 -4.25 3.83 -7.53
N PHE A 106 -3.32 2.90 -7.27
CA PHE A 106 -2.11 3.20 -6.54
C PHE A 106 -1.26 4.23 -7.28
N THR A 107 -1.07 4.02 -8.57
CA THR A 107 -0.29 4.92 -9.38
C THR A 107 -0.88 6.33 -9.37
N TYR A 108 -2.19 6.42 -9.51
CA TYR A 108 -2.87 7.69 -9.53
C TYR A 108 -2.77 8.37 -8.16
N SER A 109 -3.03 7.62 -7.11
CA SER A 109 -3.04 8.13 -5.77
C SER A 109 -1.64 8.64 -5.36
N ASP A 110 -0.62 7.91 -5.76
CA ASP A 110 0.74 8.27 -5.41
C ASP A 110 1.10 9.57 -6.11
N ASN A 111 0.75 9.71 -7.39
CA ASN A 111 1.02 10.91 -8.13
C ASN A 111 0.26 12.09 -7.56
N THR A 112 -0.95 11.84 -7.09
CA THR A 112 -1.79 12.90 -6.58
C THR A 112 -1.17 13.44 -5.29
N ILE A 113 -0.65 12.59 -4.48
CA ILE A 113 -0.07 13.01 -3.23
C ILE A 113 1.22 13.76 -3.44
N ASP A 114 2.05 13.30 -4.37
CA ASP A 114 3.31 13.95 -4.63
C ASP A 114 3.06 15.29 -5.27
N GLY A 115 2.12 15.37 -6.14
CA GLY A 115 1.85 16.61 -6.77
C GLY A 115 0.65 17.23 -6.15
N GLN A 116 0.70 17.47 -4.83
CA GLN A 116 -0.33 18.06 -4.19
C GLN A 116 -1.23 18.89 -4.96
N SER A 117 -0.77 19.66 -5.72
CA SER A 117 -1.59 20.54 -6.45
C SER A 117 -2.43 19.81 -7.42
N ARG A 118 -2.08 18.70 -7.82
CA ARG A 118 -2.82 18.02 -8.75
C ARG A 118 -4.05 17.50 -8.28
N LYS A 119 -4.20 17.43 -7.08
CA LYS A 119 -5.32 16.87 -6.58
C LYS A 119 -6.47 17.60 -7.05
N LYS A 120 -6.32 18.70 -7.54
CA LYS A 120 -7.39 19.41 -7.97
C LYS A 120 -7.87 18.80 -9.15
N ALA A 121 -7.05 18.36 -9.97
CA ALA A 121 -7.40 17.84 -11.20
C ALA A 121 -8.28 16.71 -10.96
N TYR A 122 -7.95 15.94 -9.94
CA TYR A 122 -8.66 14.83 -9.82
C TYR A 122 -9.91 15.07 -9.11
N SER A 123 -10.00 16.03 -8.45
CA SER A 123 -11.16 16.21 -7.71
C SER A 123 -12.04 16.72 -8.82
N LEU A 124 -11.47 17.14 -9.90
CA LEU A 124 -12.19 17.58 -10.93
C LEU A 124 -12.75 16.56 -11.70
N PHE A 125 -12.12 15.66 -11.94
CA PHE A 125 -12.58 14.69 -12.66
C PHE A 125 -13.18 13.74 -11.98
N GLU A 126 -13.03 13.77 -10.91
CA GLU A 126 -13.62 12.88 -10.27
C GLU A 126 -14.77 13.49 -10.15
N SER A 127 -14.76 14.47 -10.46
CA SER A 127 -15.87 15.08 -10.44
C SER A 127 -16.05 15.13 -11.85
N GLY A 128 -15.58 14.90 -12.34
CA GLY A 128 -15.31 14.80 -13.19
C GLY A 128 -14.90 14.68 -13.81
N MET A 129 -14.47 14.94 -13.69
CA MET A 129 -13.76 14.87 -13.99
C MET A 129 -13.43 14.91 -14.24
N LEU A 130 -13.37 15.32 -14.29
CA LEU A 130 -12.74 15.33 -14.37
C LEU A 130 -12.64 15.39 -14.69
N ASN A 131 -12.53 15.85 -14.86
CA ASN A 131 -12.14 15.85 -15.07
C ASN A 131 -11.99 15.93 -15.16
N SER A 132 -11.94 16.23 -15.09
CA SER A 132 -11.54 16.31 -15.08
C SER A 132 -11.60 16.10 -15.22
#